data_2ce7732fbe4ca12eae31b5386a678c2e
#
_entry.id   2ce7732fbe4ca12eae31b5386a678c2e
#
_cell.length_a   1.000
_cell.length_b   1.000
_cell.length_c   1.000
_cell.angle_alpha   90.00
_cell.angle_beta   90.00
_cell.angle_gamma   90.00
#
_symmetry.space_group_name_H-M   'P 1'
#
loop_
_entity.id
_entity.type
_entity.pdbx_description
1 polymer ?
#
loop_
_entity_poly.entity_id
_entity_poly.type
_entity_poly.pdbx_seq_one_letter_code
_entity_poly.pdbx_strand_id
1 'polypeptide(L)'
;MKKFELNKPIKNLKENIKNNQNKFGKNFPYKAWLPENVAPTSSVDELYVCKGKPKTVFSGRFCAVSGFIYAIVNGKYSILANLRGPGTPDYQGCWNAPCGFLECFETSKQGIQREIFEECGFYIDENDLKVIFVETDPNECNNGNVTIRHRAFLGKIIPIYTKAEGGEENEVDGITWIPVDDIDKYKWAFNHRKTTELYAPKKWKRKLIEFFYNYFKGYNTKYTDEETVMYQETIGG
;
A
#
# COMPACT_ATOMS: atom_id res chain seq x y z
N MET A 1 -9.45 -20.17 -20.88
CA MET A 1 -8.07 -20.13 -20.33
C MET A 1 -7.16 -20.90 -21.28
N LYS A 2 -6.21 -20.26 -21.95
CA LYS A 2 -5.20 -20.94 -22.75
C LYS A 2 -4.19 -21.58 -21.79
N LYS A 3 -4.02 -22.90 -21.87
CA LYS A 3 -2.93 -23.59 -21.18
C LYS A 3 -1.61 -23.00 -21.67
N PHE A 4 -0.83 -22.42 -20.79
CA PHE A 4 0.57 -22.06 -21.08
C PHE A 4 1.38 -23.35 -21.26
N GLU A 5 1.92 -23.59 -22.44
CA GLU A 5 2.89 -24.66 -22.67
C GLU A 5 4.25 -24.23 -22.11
N LEU A 6 4.56 -24.72 -20.94
CA LEU A 6 5.73 -24.37 -20.12
C LEU A 6 7.09 -24.90 -20.66
N ASN A 7 7.13 -25.62 -21.77
CA ASN A 7 8.36 -26.29 -22.20
C ASN A 7 9.34 -25.42 -23.00
N LYS A 8 8.90 -24.35 -23.64
CA LYS A 8 9.77 -23.45 -24.40
C LYS A 8 10.44 -22.35 -23.59
N PRO A 9 9.78 -21.72 -22.61
CA PRO A 9 10.39 -20.64 -21.83
C PRO A 9 11.59 -21.06 -20.97
N ILE A 10 11.63 -22.31 -20.49
CA ILE A 10 12.62 -22.75 -19.50
C ILE A 10 14.05 -22.86 -20.08
N LYS A 11 14.20 -23.27 -21.33
CA LYS A 11 15.53 -23.35 -21.95
C LYS A 11 16.13 -21.96 -22.16
N ASN A 12 15.33 -21.05 -22.67
CA ASN A 12 15.73 -19.66 -22.85
C ASN A 12 15.92 -18.92 -21.53
N LEU A 13 15.21 -19.32 -20.48
CA LEU A 13 15.29 -18.75 -19.16
C LEU A 13 16.65 -18.99 -18.49
N LYS A 14 17.17 -20.23 -18.55
CA LYS A 14 18.50 -20.55 -18.01
C LYS A 14 19.63 -19.78 -18.73
N GLU A 15 19.48 -19.62 -20.03
CA GLU A 15 20.44 -18.88 -20.84
C GLU A 15 20.36 -17.37 -20.56
N ASN A 16 19.17 -16.83 -20.39
CA ASN A 16 18.95 -15.44 -19.99
C ASN A 16 19.43 -15.16 -18.56
N ILE A 17 19.23 -16.09 -17.63
CA ILE A 17 19.79 -15.99 -16.26
C ILE A 17 21.30 -15.92 -16.31
N LYS A 18 21.95 -16.83 -17.03
CA LYS A 18 23.42 -16.87 -17.17
C LYS A 18 23.94 -15.59 -17.84
N ASN A 19 23.27 -15.11 -18.86
CA ASN A 19 23.63 -13.87 -19.55
C ASN A 19 23.48 -12.65 -18.66
N ASN A 20 22.41 -12.59 -17.86
CA ASN A 20 22.17 -11.50 -16.93
C ASN A 20 23.10 -11.55 -15.71
N GLN A 21 23.44 -12.75 -15.19
CA GLN A 21 24.49 -12.89 -14.15
C GLN A 21 25.84 -12.42 -14.67
N ASN A 22 26.17 -12.66 -15.92
CA ASN A 22 27.40 -12.15 -16.53
C ASN A 22 27.36 -10.64 -16.74
N LYS A 23 26.18 -10.06 -17.01
CA LYS A 23 25.99 -8.62 -17.23
C LYS A 23 25.87 -7.81 -15.94
N PHE A 24 25.22 -8.33 -14.91
CA PHE A 24 24.87 -7.60 -13.69
C PHE A 24 25.56 -8.11 -12.42
N GLY A 25 26.44 -9.12 -12.54
CA GLY A 25 27.18 -9.71 -11.42
C GLY A 25 26.49 -10.91 -10.78
N LYS A 26 27.30 -11.67 -10.02
CA LYS A 26 26.87 -12.95 -9.41
C LYS A 26 25.78 -12.81 -8.33
N ASN A 27 25.54 -11.62 -7.86
CA ASN A 27 24.58 -11.33 -6.79
C ASN A 27 23.18 -10.91 -7.32
N PHE A 28 22.93 -11.08 -8.62
CA PHE A 28 21.61 -10.82 -9.14
C PHE A 28 20.63 -11.84 -8.51
N PRO A 29 19.61 -11.40 -7.75
CA PRO A 29 18.78 -12.29 -6.97
C PRO A 29 17.79 -13.02 -7.87
N TYR A 30 18.16 -14.20 -8.31
CA TYR A 30 17.22 -15.09 -8.97
C TYR A 30 16.69 -16.10 -7.95
N LYS A 31 15.46 -16.01 -7.60
CA LYS A 31 14.69 -17.13 -7.07
C LYS A 31 13.75 -17.65 -8.14
N ALA A 32 13.66 -18.92 -8.20
CA ALA A 32 12.95 -19.61 -9.25
C ALA A 32 11.66 -20.22 -8.74
N TRP A 33 10.63 -20.14 -9.52
CA TRP A 33 9.31 -20.46 -9.09
C TRP A 33 8.37 -20.81 -10.25
N LEU A 34 7.38 -21.63 -10.01
CA LEU A 34 6.44 -22.03 -11.02
C LEU A 34 5.01 -21.81 -10.56
N PRO A 35 4.22 -21.15 -11.42
CA PRO A 35 2.86 -20.79 -11.10
C PRO A 35 1.83 -21.87 -11.47
N GLU A 36 2.16 -23.15 -11.45
CA GLU A 36 1.11 -24.17 -11.60
C GLU A 36 0.38 -24.27 -10.28
N ASN A 37 -0.78 -23.66 -10.16
CA ASN A 37 -1.70 -23.68 -9.02
C ASN A 37 -1.31 -22.83 -7.79
N VAL A 38 -0.49 -21.81 -7.97
CA VAL A 38 -0.26 -20.83 -6.93
C VAL A 38 -1.04 -19.58 -7.29
N ALA A 39 -1.93 -19.16 -6.42
CA ALA A 39 -2.38 -17.78 -6.44
C ALA A 39 -1.11 -16.93 -6.32
N PRO A 40 -0.86 -15.99 -7.22
CA PRO A 40 0.30 -15.15 -7.14
C PRO A 40 0.15 -14.26 -5.92
N THR A 41 0.65 -14.73 -4.81
CA THR A 41 0.83 -13.95 -3.60
C THR A 41 2.20 -13.31 -3.63
N SER A 42 2.27 -12.13 -3.12
CA SER A 42 3.47 -11.31 -3.05
C SER A 42 4.60 -11.90 -2.20
N SER A 43 4.38 -13.00 -1.50
CA SER A 43 5.25 -13.50 -0.43
C SER A 43 5.87 -14.86 -0.70
N VAL A 44 6.24 -15.22 -1.92
CA VAL A 44 6.80 -16.54 -2.14
C VAL A 44 8.31 -16.52 -2.20
N ASP A 45 8.91 -16.79 -1.06
CA ASP A 45 10.32 -17.08 -0.87
C ASP A 45 10.65 -18.58 -1.00
N GLU A 46 9.71 -19.39 -1.46
CA GLU A 46 9.87 -20.83 -1.47
C GLU A 46 10.31 -21.41 -2.81
N LEU A 47 11.23 -22.36 -2.73
CA LEU A 47 11.67 -23.15 -3.87
C LEU A 47 10.59 -24.21 -4.17
N TYR A 48 9.81 -24.02 -5.22
CA TYR A 48 8.84 -25.01 -5.61
C TYR A 48 9.51 -26.21 -6.30
N VAL A 49 9.16 -27.40 -5.81
CA VAL A 49 9.55 -28.67 -6.42
C VAL A 49 8.36 -29.17 -7.26
N CYS A 50 8.45 -29.05 -8.57
CA CYS A 50 7.45 -29.62 -9.45
C CYS A 50 7.87 -31.00 -9.92
N LYS A 51 7.04 -32.03 -9.65
CA LYS A 51 7.33 -33.44 -10.01
C LYS A 51 8.70 -33.92 -9.52
N GLY A 52 9.07 -33.56 -8.29
CA GLY A 52 10.31 -34.01 -7.65
C GLY A 52 11.59 -33.39 -8.21
N LYS A 53 11.51 -32.37 -9.07
CA LYS A 53 12.69 -31.66 -9.62
C LYS A 53 12.63 -30.18 -9.29
N PRO A 54 13.72 -29.61 -8.77
CA PRO A 54 13.79 -28.16 -8.55
C PRO A 54 13.69 -27.45 -9.89
N LYS A 55 12.82 -26.45 -9.94
CA LYS A 55 12.67 -25.59 -11.12
C LYS A 55 12.93 -24.14 -10.73
N THR A 56 13.77 -23.49 -11.52
CA THR A 56 14.14 -22.11 -11.33
C THR A 56 13.20 -21.19 -12.09
N VAL A 57 12.63 -20.21 -11.43
CA VAL A 57 11.73 -19.21 -12.01
C VAL A 57 12.25 -17.83 -11.61
N PHE A 58 12.01 -16.83 -12.41
CA PHE A 58 12.31 -15.46 -12.00
C PHE A 58 11.41 -15.03 -10.86
N SER A 59 11.99 -14.61 -9.76
CA SER A 59 11.29 -13.73 -8.86
C SER A 59 11.57 -12.29 -9.30
N GLY A 60 10.54 -11.58 -9.73
CA GLY A 60 10.62 -10.15 -9.89
C GLY A 60 10.65 -9.46 -8.52
N ARG A 61 10.85 -8.15 -8.54
CA ARG A 61 10.59 -7.33 -7.36
C ARG A 61 9.09 -7.28 -7.12
N PHE A 62 8.67 -7.40 -5.86
CA PHE A 62 7.26 -7.24 -5.52
C PHE A 62 6.81 -5.80 -5.71
N CYS A 63 5.54 -5.61 -5.99
CA CYS A 63 4.94 -4.31 -6.08
C CYS A 63 4.11 -4.06 -4.83
N ALA A 64 4.43 -3.00 -4.10
CA ALA A 64 3.67 -2.52 -2.97
C ALA A 64 2.90 -1.25 -3.36
N VAL A 65 1.80 -0.99 -2.65
CA VAL A 65 1.02 0.23 -2.76
C VAL A 65 1.00 0.97 -1.44
N SER A 66 0.96 2.30 -1.46
CA SER A 66 0.80 3.10 -0.25
C SER A 66 -0.11 4.30 -0.50
N GLY A 67 -0.92 4.67 0.52
CA GLY A 67 -1.94 5.71 0.44
C GLY A 67 -1.69 6.86 1.39
N PHE A 68 -1.33 8.03 0.87
CA PHE A 68 -1.19 9.27 1.62
C PHE A 68 -2.50 10.06 1.53
N ILE A 69 -3.43 9.74 2.43
CA ILE A 69 -4.80 10.25 2.43
C ILE A 69 -4.89 11.42 3.40
N TYR A 70 -5.27 12.58 2.89
CA TYR A 70 -5.39 13.81 3.68
C TYR A 70 -6.82 14.28 3.76
N ALA A 71 -7.16 14.90 4.89
CA ALA A 71 -8.45 15.55 5.12
C ALA A 71 -8.33 16.69 6.13
N ILE A 72 -9.36 17.53 6.21
CA ILE A 72 -9.56 18.43 7.33
C ILE A 72 -10.39 17.71 8.38
N VAL A 73 -9.72 17.32 9.46
CA VAL A 73 -10.31 16.62 10.61
C VAL A 73 -10.13 17.49 11.85
N ASN A 74 -11.22 17.73 12.58
CA ASN A 74 -11.21 18.62 13.75
C ASN A 74 -10.51 19.96 13.49
N GLY A 75 -10.75 20.52 12.29
CA GLY A 75 -10.20 21.80 11.85
C GLY A 75 -8.72 21.79 11.45
N LYS A 76 -8.07 20.64 11.43
CA LYS A 76 -6.65 20.49 11.09
C LYS A 76 -6.44 19.70 9.81
N TYR A 77 -5.46 20.09 9.02
CA TYR A 77 -4.99 19.31 7.86
C TYR A 77 -4.26 18.07 8.36
N SER A 78 -4.88 16.93 8.22
CA SER A 78 -4.45 15.66 8.83
C SER A 78 -4.22 14.58 7.78
N ILE A 79 -3.40 13.59 8.13
CA ILE A 79 -3.15 12.37 7.34
C ILE A 79 -3.75 11.17 8.06
N LEU A 80 -4.38 10.26 7.30
CA LEU A 80 -4.81 8.95 7.80
C LEU A 80 -3.58 8.10 8.08
N ALA A 81 -3.53 7.49 9.26
CA ALA A 81 -2.47 6.60 9.66
C ALA A 81 -3.00 5.45 10.52
N ASN A 82 -2.35 4.31 10.42
CA ASN A 82 -2.57 3.15 11.28
C ASN A 82 -1.31 2.85 12.12
N LEU A 83 -1.50 2.29 13.29
CA LEU A 83 -0.45 1.83 14.18
C LEU A 83 -0.18 0.35 13.91
N ARG A 84 1.04 0.03 13.53
CA ARG A 84 1.45 -1.35 13.22
C ARG A 84 1.43 -2.22 14.46
N GLY A 85 0.64 -3.26 14.41
CA GLY A 85 0.46 -4.21 15.49
C GLY A 85 1.55 -5.29 15.57
N PRO A 86 1.46 -6.18 16.57
CA PRO A 86 2.42 -7.26 16.78
C PRO A 86 2.41 -8.34 15.68
N GLY A 87 1.34 -8.42 14.88
CA GLY A 87 1.26 -9.33 13.72
C GLY A 87 2.15 -8.92 12.55
N THR A 88 2.60 -7.66 12.50
CA THR A 88 3.44 -7.18 11.40
C THR A 88 4.88 -7.68 11.53
N PRO A 89 5.58 -8.01 10.42
CA PRO A 89 6.94 -8.55 10.46
C PRO A 89 8.00 -7.53 10.89
N ASP A 90 7.70 -6.23 10.74
CA ASP A 90 8.65 -5.15 11.02
C ASP A 90 7.94 -3.88 11.55
N TYR A 91 8.72 -2.95 12.11
CA TYR A 91 8.23 -1.64 12.59
C TYR A 91 7.03 -1.70 13.54
N GLN A 92 6.87 -2.75 14.35
CA GLN A 92 5.80 -2.85 15.34
C GLN A 92 5.78 -1.64 16.27
N GLY A 93 4.58 -1.13 16.58
CA GLY A 93 4.41 0.07 17.39
C GLY A 93 4.80 1.38 16.69
N CYS A 94 4.99 1.36 15.38
CA CYS A 94 5.21 2.57 14.57
C CYS A 94 3.95 2.90 13.76
N TRP A 95 3.73 4.18 13.52
CA TRP A 95 2.68 4.66 12.64
C TRP A 95 3.08 4.56 11.17
N ASN A 96 2.15 4.26 10.29
CA ASN A 96 2.35 4.29 8.85
C ASN A 96 1.10 4.81 8.13
N ALA A 97 1.30 5.30 6.93
CA ALA A 97 0.20 5.45 5.98
C ALA A 97 -0.24 4.07 5.52
N PRO A 98 -1.54 3.81 5.26
CA PRO A 98 -2.01 2.52 4.77
C PRO A 98 -1.17 2.01 3.60
N CYS A 99 -0.77 0.74 3.65
CA CYS A 99 0.10 0.17 2.63
C CYS A 99 0.18 -1.35 2.72
N GLY A 100 0.30 -1.99 1.59
CA GLY A 100 0.54 -3.43 1.49
C GLY A 100 0.98 -3.84 0.11
N PHE A 101 0.90 -5.11 -0.20
CA PHE A 101 1.28 -5.63 -1.50
C PHE A 101 0.13 -5.57 -2.49
N LEU A 102 0.48 -5.32 -3.74
CA LEU A 102 -0.46 -5.39 -4.85
C LEU A 102 -0.78 -6.86 -5.12
N GLU A 103 -2.05 -7.20 -5.10
CA GLU A 103 -2.53 -8.52 -5.44
C GLU A 103 -2.67 -8.74 -6.95
N CYS A 104 -2.84 -10.01 -7.32
CA CYS A 104 -3.13 -10.32 -8.70
C CYS A 104 -4.52 -9.86 -9.09
N PHE A 105 -4.61 -9.37 -10.32
CA PHE A 105 -5.87 -8.94 -10.94
C PHE A 105 -6.47 -7.63 -10.38
N GLU A 106 -5.73 -6.89 -9.56
CA GLU A 106 -6.12 -5.55 -9.14
C GLU A 106 -5.21 -4.47 -9.73
N THR A 107 -5.76 -3.30 -9.96
CA THR A 107 -4.98 -2.09 -10.27
C THR A 107 -4.36 -1.53 -8.99
N SER A 108 -3.33 -0.70 -9.11
CA SER A 108 -2.72 -0.09 -7.93
C SER A 108 -3.68 0.79 -7.11
N LYS A 109 -4.72 1.33 -7.75
CA LYS A 109 -5.77 2.08 -7.05
C LYS A 109 -6.71 1.15 -6.27
N GLN A 110 -7.09 0.02 -6.86
CA GLN A 110 -7.90 -1.00 -6.20
C GLN A 110 -7.12 -1.61 -5.03
N GLY A 111 -5.83 -1.93 -5.22
CA GLY A 111 -5.00 -2.43 -4.15
C GLY A 111 -4.91 -1.47 -2.97
N ILE A 112 -4.63 -0.19 -3.21
CA ILE A 112 -4.58 0.76 -2.09
C ILE A 112 -5.96 1.06 -1.48
N GLN A 113 -7.04 0.96 -2.25
CA GLN A 113 -8.41 1.06 -1.73
C GLN A 113 -8.69 -0.11 -0.77
N ARG A 114 -8.35 -1.34 -1.16
CA ARG A 114 -8.46 -2.54 -0.32
C ARG A 114 -7.65 -2.40 0.96
N GLU A 115 -6.36 -2.05 0.87
CA GLU A 115 -5.49 -1.87 2.04
C GLU A 115 -6.01 -0.80 3.02
N ILE A 116 -6.53 0.35 2.51
CA ILE A 116 -7.14 1.38 3.34
C ILE A 116 -8.37 0.83 4.07
N PHE A 117 -9.15 0.01 3.40
CA PHE A 117 -10.32 -0.61 4.01
C PHE A 117 -9.92 -1.67 5.06
N GLU A 118 -9.01 -2.58 4.72
CA GLU A 118 -8.53 -3.65 5.60
C GLU A 118 -7.80 -3.11 6.83
N GLU A 119 -6.92 -2.13 6.64
CA GLU A 119 -6.12 -1.59 7.74
C GLU A 119 -6.83 -0.48 8.54
N CYS A 120 -7.74 0.28 7.92
CA CYS A 120 -8.32 1.47 8.54
C CYS A 120 -9.86 1.45 8.61
N GLY A 121 -10.53 0.43 8.05
CA GLY A 121 -11.99 0.38 7.97
C GLY A 121 -12.60 1.57 7.23
N PHE A 122 -11.82 2.23 6.36
CA PHE A 122 -12.19 3.45 5.68
C PHE A 122 -12.28 3.22 4.18
N TYR A 123 -13.47 3.38 3.62
CA TYR A 123 -13.67 3.27 2.18
C TYR A 123 -13.26 4.57 1.49
N ILE A 124 -12.46 4.47 0.44
CA ILE A 124 -12.08 5.58 -0.43
C ILE A 124 -12.44 5.26 -1.89
N ASP A 125 -13.05 6.21 -2.59
CA ASP A 125 -13.31 6.07 -4.03
C ASP A 125 -11.99 6.11 -4.81
N GLU A 126 -11.77 5.11 -5.68
CA GLU A 126 -10.57 5.06 -6.50
C GLU A 126 -10.37 6.27 -7.42
N ASN A 127 -11.48 6.97 -7.76
CA ASN A 127 -11.41 8.19 -8.56
C ASN A 127 -10.78 9.38 -7.81
N ASP A 128 -10.82 9.37 -6.48
CA ASP A 128 -10.17 10.38 -5.65
C ASP A 128 -8.67 10.08 -5.44
N LEU A 129 -8.26 8.86 -5.71
CA LEU A 129 -6.87 8.43 -5.63
C LEU A 129 -6.07 8.86 -6.87
N LYS A 130 -4.93 9.47 -6.65
CA LYS A 130 -3.97 9.85 -7.70
C LYS A 130 -2.63 9.22 -7.42
N VAL A 131 -2.08 8.51 -8.40
CA VAL A 131 -0.68 8.08 -8.35
C VAL A 131 0.20 9.34 -8.35
N ILE A 132 1.06 9.45 -7.36
CA ILE A 132 1.97 10.60 -7.21
C ILE A 132 3.41 10.24 -7.49
N PHE A 133 3.79 8.98 -7.28
CA PHE A 133 5.15 8.53 -7.50
C PHE A 133 5.21 7.00 -7.62
N VAL A 134 6.16 6.53 -8.40
CA VAL A 134 6.55 5.12 -8.46
C VAL A 134 8.00 5.02 -8.02
N GLU A 135 8.24 4.50 -6.83
CA GLU A 135 9.57 4.30 -6.30
C GLU A 135 10.15 2.99 -6.80
N THR A 136 11.26 3.07 -7.45
CA THR A 136 11.96 1.90 -8.03
C THR A 136 13.38 1.73 -7.51
N ASP A 137 13.90 2.72 -6.76
CA ASP A 137 15.24 2.61 -6.16
C ASP A 137 15.21 1.56 -5.03
N PRO A 138 15.97 0.46 -5.14
CA PRO A 138 15.98 -0.58 -4.12
C PRO A 138 16.52 -0.10 -2.76
N ASN A 139 17.26 1.01 -2.73
CA ASN A 139 17.76 1.59 -1.48
C ASN A 139 16.73 2.46 -0.76
N GLU A 140 15.73 2.97 -1.49
CA GLU A 140 14.65 3.79 -0.93
C GLU A 140 13.37 2.97 -0.65
N CYS A 141 13.31 1.74 -1.18
CA CYS A 141 12.20 0.82 -0.98
C CYS A 141 12.53 -0.20 0.10
N ASN A 142 11.57 -0.45 0.99
CA ASN A 142 11.72 -1.54 1.95
C ASN A 142 11.81 -2.88 1.20
N ASN A 143 12.76 -3.72 1.60
CA ASN A 143 13.02 -5.04 0.99
C ASN A 143 13.24 -5.02 -0.54
N GLY A 144 13.62 -3.88 -1.11
CA GLY A 144 13.85 -3.74 -2.54
C GLY A 144 12.59 -3.77 -3.41
N ASN A 145 11.40 -3.68 -2.85
CA ASN A 145 10.14 -3.68 -3.60
C ASN A 145 10.00 -2.44 -4.49
N VAL A 146 9.18 -2.54 -5.52
CA VAL A 146 8.63 -1.36 -6.21
C VAL A 146 7.46 -0.85 -5.40
N THR A 147 7.39 0.44 -5.15
CA THR A 147 6.26 1.03 -4.39
C THR A 147 5.54 2.07 -5.23
N ILE A 148 4.23 1.89 -5.41
CA ILE A 148 3.35 2.86 -6.07
C ILE A 148 2.66 3.69 -4.98
N ARG A 149 2.97 4.99 -4.94
CA ARG A 149 2.42 5.90 -3.94
C ARG A 149 1.21 6.64 -4.48
N HIS A 150 0.15 6.63 -3.69
CA HIS A 150 -1.11 7.29 -4.01
C HIS A 150 -1.39 8.42 -3.03
N ARG A 151 -2.15 9.40 -3.49
CA ARG A 151 -2.60 10.53 -2.68
C ARG A 151 -4.05 10.84 -2.95
N ALA A 152 -4.79 11.20 -1.88
CA ALA A 152 -6.08 11.85 -1.98
C ALA A 152 -6.19 13.01 -0.98
N PHE A 153 -7.10 13.94 -1.26
CA PHE A 153 -7.53 14.97 -0.31
C PHE A 153 -9.05 14.99 -0.29
N LEU A 154 -9.62 14.63 0.84
CA LEU A 154 -11.05 14.36 0.97
C LEU A 154 -11.89 15.58 1.38
N GLY A 155 -11.25 16.75 1.55
CA GLY A 155 -11.91 17.93 2.07
C GLY A 155 -12.11 17.87 3.58
N LYS A 156 -13.21 18.42 4.10
CA LYS A 156 -13.57 18.38 5.52
C LYS A 156 -14.46 17.16 5.78
N ILE A 157 -14.03 16.31 6.68
CA ILE A 157 -14.75 15.09 7.05
C ILE A 157 -14.95 14.98 8.56
N ILE A 158 -15.94 14.19 8.95
CA ILE A 158 -16.06 13.65 10.32
C ILE A 158 -15.50 12.22 10.23
N PRO A 159 -14.37 11.91 10.88
CA PRO A 159 -13.82 10.58 10.79
C PRO A 159 -14.71 9.58 11.53
N ILE A 160 -15.07 8.52 10.85
CA ILE A 160 -15.68 7.34 11.45
C ILE A 160 -14.53 6.40 11.74
N TYR A 161 -14.34 6.05 13.00
CA TYR A 161 -13.38 5.06 13.43
C TYR A 161 -14.08 3.72 13.52
N THR A 162 -14.03 2.95 12.46
CA THR A 162 -14.44 1.55 12.48
C THR A 162 -13.20 0.68 12.74
N LYS A 163 -13.39 -0.42 13.45
CA LYS A 163 -12.32 -1.42 13.56
C LYS A 163 -12.05 -1.94 12.16
N ALA A 164 -10.77 -2.06 11.80
CA ALA A 164 -10.36 -2.66 10.56
C ALA A 164 -10.98 -4.07 10.43
N GLU A 165 -11.73 -4.31 9.36
CA GLU A 165 -12.32 -5.59 9.06
C GLU A 165 -11.61 -6.17 7.83
N GLY A 166 -11.09 -7.39 7.94
CA GLY A 166 -10.52 -8.12 6.80
C GLY A 166 -9.00 -8.16 6.70
N GLY A 167 -8.27 -7.39 7.52
CA GLY A 167 -6.81 -7.50 7.62
C GLY A 167 -6.35 -8.74 8.40
N GLU A 168 -5.07 -9.05 8.33
CA GLU A 168 -4.48 -10.14 9.12
C GLU A 168 -4.63 -9.86 10.63
N GLU A 169 -4.80 -10.94 11.40
CA GLU A 169 -5.02 -10.84 12.85
C GLU A 169 -3.84 -10.12 13.52
N ASN A 170 -4.11 -9.10 14.33
CA ASN A 170 -3.12 -8.29 15.05
C ASN A 170 -2.16 -7.46 14.17
N GLU A 171 -2.50 -7.19 12.93
CA GLU A 171 -1.67 -6.36 12.06
C GLU A 171 -1.79 -4.87 12.40
N VAL A 172 -2.96 -4.42 12.84
CA VAL A 172 -3.25 -3.02 13.18
C VAL A 172 -3.71 -2.88 14.63
N ASP A 173 -2.97 -2.10 15.42
CA ASP A 173 -3.28 -1.79 16.83
C ASP A 173 -4.08 -0.49 17.00
N GLY A 174 -4.13 0.36 15.99
CA GLY A 174 -4.85 1.62 16.09
C GLY A 174 -4.91 2.40 14.79
N ILE A 175 -5.93 3.25 14.68
CA ILE A 175 -6.18 4.08 13.51
C ILE A 175 -6.40 5.50 13.97
N THR A 176 -5.83 6.48 13.28
CA THR A 176 -6.04 7.89 13.60
C THR A 176 -5.78 8.82 12.42
N TRP A 177 -6.29 10.04 12.55
CA TRP A 177 -5.93 11.15 11.69
C TRP A 177 -4.91 12.03 12.39
N ILE A 178 -3.66 11.98 11.96
CA ILE A 178 -2.54 12.75 12.55
C ILE A 178 -2.48 14.12 11.88
N PRO A 179 -2.59 15.23 12.63
CA PRO A 179 -2.33 16.55 12.09
C PRO A 179 -0.93 16.61 11.48
N VAL A 180 -0.80 17.07 10.23
CA VAL A 180 0.49 17.13 9.53
C VAL A 180 1.51 18.03 10.25
N ASP A 181 1.03 19.01 11.03
CA ASP A 181 1.89 19.86 11.86
C ASP A 181 2.45 19.12 13.09
N ASP A 182 1.92 17.95 13.41
CA ASP A 182 2.28 17.15 14.59
C ASP A 182 2.97 15.82 14.25
N ILE A 183 3.26 15.55 12.98
CA ILE A 183 3.83 14.25 12.55
C ILE A 183 5.16 13.91 13.22
N ASP A 184 5.91 14.92 13.66
CA ASP A 184 7.17 14.75 14.39
C ASP A 184 7.02 14.14 15.79
N LYS A 185 5.80 14.18 16.35
CA LYS A 185 5.50 13.62 17.66
C LYS A 185 5.30 12.10 17.63
N TYR A 186 5.24 11.52 16.44
CA TYR A 186 4.94 10.13 16.20
C TYR A 186 6.15 9.38 15.65
N LYS A 187 6.31 8.12 16.06
CA LYS A 187 7.31 7.23 15.50
C LYS A 187 6.75 6.60 14.23
N TRP A 188 7.37 6.85 13.10
CA TRP A 188 6.91 6.38 11.81
C TRP A 188 7.69 5.15 11.31
N ALA A 189 6.98 4.24 10.67
CA ALA A 189 7.55 3.16 9.92
C ALA A 189 8.03 3.64 8.54
N PHE A 190 8.98 2.94 7.98
CA PHE A 190 9.51 3.18 6.63
C PHE A 190 9.97 4.65 6.44
N ASN A 191 9.80 5.16 5.24
CA ASN A 191 10.01 6.57 4.91
C ASN A 191 8.69 7.37 4.87
N HIS A 192 7.61 6.87 5.50
CA HIS A 192 6.28 7.46 5.40
C HIS A 192 6.19 8.87 5.98
N ARG A 193 6.95 9.18 7.05
CA ARG A 193 7.09 10.55 7.55
C ARG A 193 7.65 11.48 6.47
N LYS A 194 8.82 11.16 5.91
CA LYS A 194 9.48 11.92 4.84
C LYS A 194 8.55 12.13 3.64
N THR A 195 7.83 11.08 3.27
CA THR A 195 6.86 11.12 2.16
C THR A 195 5.68 12.02 2.49
N THR A 196 5.16 11.95 3.71
CA THR A 196 4.08 12.85 4.17
C THR A 196 4.50 14.31 4.10
N GLU A 197 5.70 14.65 4.57
CA GLU A 197 6.27 16.00 4.50
C GLU A 197 6.43 16.49 3.05
N LEU A 198 6.88 15.60 2.17
CA LEU A 198 7.12 15.93 0.75
C LEU A 198 5.83 16.24 0.00
N TYR A 199 4.76 15.46 0.24
CA TYR A 199 3.52 15.57 -0.52
C TYR A 199 2.44 16.39 0.15
N ALA A 200 2.57 16.70 1.43
CA ALA A 200 1.70 17.68 2.09
C ALA A 200 1.99 19.10 1.57
N PRO A 201 0.98 19.97 1.47
CA PRO A 201 1.22 21.37 1.15
C PRO A 201 2.12 22.03 2.19
N LYS A 202 2.89 23.06 1.79
CA LYS A 202 3.66 23.88 2.72
C LYS A 202 2.79 24.42 3.87
N LYS A 203 3.34 24.60 5.05
CA LYS A 203 2.62 24.99 6.27
C LYS A 203 1.67 26.18 6.07
N TRP A 204 2.13 27.27 5.44
CA TRP A 204 1.28 28.43 5.17
C TRP A 204 0.06 28.09 4.31
N LYS A 205 0.25 27.20 3.31
CA LYS A 205 -0.82 26.77 2.42
C LYS A 205 -1.82 25.84 3.14
N ARG A 206 -1.33 24.98 4.07
CA ARG A 206 -2.22 24.19 4.93
C ARG A 206 -3.09 25.08 5.79
N LYS A 207 -2.53 26.13 6.42
CA LYS A 207 -3.30 27.10 7.23
C LYS A 207 -4.38 27.80 6.42
N LEU A 208 -4.10 28.14 5.18
CA LEU A 208 -5.10 28.72 4.27
C LEU A 208 -6.22 27.71 3.94
N ILE A 209 -5.85 26.46 3.68
CA ILE A 209 -6.82 25.38 3.43
C ILE A 209 -7.67 25.14 4.69
N GLU A 210 -7.07 25.03 5.87
CA GLU A 210 -7.76 24.88 7.16
C GLU A 210 -8.77 26.00 7.36
N PHE A 211 -8.35 27.26 7.19
CA PHE A 211 -9.23 28.43 7.28
C PHE A 211 -10.41 28.31 6.31
N PHE A 212 -10.13 28.07 5.03
CA PHE A 212 -11.17 27.98 4.00
C PHE A 212 -12.21 26.89 4.31
N TYR A 213 -11.77 25.68 4.67
CA TYR A 213 -12.68 24.59 4.96
C TYR A 213 -13.43 24.76 6.29
N ASN A 214 -12.82 25.41 7.29
CA ASN A 214 -13.48 25.64 8.57
C ASN A 214 -14.58 26.70 8.50
N TYR A 215 -14.42 27.74 7.65
CA TYR A 215 -15.34 28.87 7.61
C TYR A 215 -16.27 28.88 6.40
N PHE A 216 -15.88 28.28 5.28
CA PHE A 216 -16.60 28.41 4.02
C PHE A 216 -17.11 27.11 3.41
N LYS A 217 -16.64 25.96 3.89
CA LYS A 217 -17.03 24.66 3.35
C LYS A 217 -17.72 23.80 4.40
N GLY A 218 -18.79 23.13 3.97
CA GLY A 218 -19.40 22.04 4.72
C GLY A 218 -18.54 20.77 4.73
N TYR A 219 -19.03 19.79 5.45
CA TYR A 219 -18.45 18.45 5.43
C TYR A 219 -18.62 17.79 4.06
N ASN A 220 -17.68 16.97 3.67
CA ASN A 220 -17.79 16.15 2.48
C ASN A 220 -18.63 14.92 2.80
N THR A 221 -19.90 14.94 2.43
CA THR A 221 -20.88 13.90 2.75
C THR A 221 -20.51 12.55 2.15
N LYS A 222 -19.79 12.52 1.02
CA LYS A 222 -19.27 11.28 0.42
C LYS A 222 -18.44 10.44 1.40
N TYR A 223 -17.84 11.07 2.44
CA TYR A 223 -16.96 10.41 3.41
C TYR A 223 -17.42 10.58 4.87
N THR A 224 -18.62 11.06 5.11
CA THR A 224 -19.13 11.38 6.46
C THR A 224 -20.53 10.84 6.75
N ASP A 225 -21.24 10.33 5.76
CA ASP A 225 -22.60 9.83 5.94
C ASP A 225 -22.62 8.37 6.38
N GLU A 226 -23.60 8.05 7.24
CA GLU A 226 -23.87 6.69 7.70
C GLU A 226 -24.16 5.72 6.53
N GLU A 227 -24.62 6.22 5.37
CA GLU A 227 -24.77 5.42 4.14
C GLU A 227 -23.45 4.90 3.61
N THR A 228 -22.33 5.58 3.86
CA THR A 228 -21.00 5.08 3.50
C THR A 228 -20.65 3.85 4.35
N VAL A 229 -21.12 3.79 5.58
CA VAL A 229 -21.00 2.63 6.48
C VAL A 229 -21.88 1.48 6.00
N MET A 230 -23.12 1.77 5.57
CA MET A 230 -24.04 0.75 5.05
C MET A 230 -23.59 0.16 3.70
N TYR A 231 -22.91 0.93 2.87
CA TYR A 231 -22.34 0.43 1.62
C TYR A 231 -21.19 -0.56 1.88
N GLN A 232 -20.49 -0.40 3.02
CA GLN A 232 -19.44 -1.30 3.48
C GLN A 232 -19.99 -2.68 3.90
N GLU A 233 -21.17 -2.71 4.53
CA GLU A 233 -21.81 -3.97 4.93
C GLU A 233 -22.36 -4.79 3.73
N THR A 234 -22.63 -4.12 2.60
CA THR A 234 -23.24 -4.76 1.42
C THR A 234 -22.19 -5.36 0.46
N ILE A 235 -20.94 -4.93 0.50
CA ILE A 235 -19.86 -5.42 -0.36
C ILE A 235 -19.06 -6.55 0.32
N GLY A 236 -19.14 -6.68 1.64
CA GLY A 236 -18.47 -7.71 2.45
C GLY A 236 -19.29 -8.97 2.70
N GLY A 237 -20.37 -9.19 1.96
CA GLY A 237 -21.25 -10.36 2.06
C GLY A 237 -21.06 -11.35 0.91
#